data_06c16c5426c363bd3933979ed7970d3d
#
_entry.id   06c16c5426c363bd3933979ed7970d3d
#
_cell.length_a   1.000
_cell.length_b   1.000
_cell.length_c   1.000
_cell.angle_alpha   90.00
_cell.angle_beta   90.00
_cell.angle_gamma   90.00
#
_symmetry.space_group_name_H-M   'P 1'
#
loop_
_entity.id
_entity.type
_entity.pdbx_description
1 polymer ?
#
loop_
_entity_poly.entity_id
_entity_poly.type
_entity_poly.pdbx_seq_one_letter_code
_entity_poly.pdbx_strand_id
1 'polypeptide(L)'
;MRGVAVLTITGVLSQLVGFVYRIGLTRLAGAEILGLYQLILPVYSVLLSLTSVGLTTAVSNLSSWYQALGNQRAIYQVRGQAVKLFFLLALMPCSLLLLFSDGASVYLLGDARTQLGLILLVPCLLLTGTENLQKHYFYGMGRVYPAAVTELAEQVLRSLLVLALLWRLAPDTAEKAVGTIVLGMALCEVVSALTQTVLFRVYLGPPAGLSGEKLTP
;
A
#
# COMPACT_ATOMS: atom_id res chain seq x y z
N MET A 1 2.67 -23.24 -13.94
CA MET A 1 1.45 -22.84 -14.66
C MET A 1 0.32 -22.38 -13.74
N ARG A 2 -0.02 -23.07 -12.62
CA ARG A 2 -1.10 -22.67 -11.73
C ARG A 2 -0.94 -21.28 -11.11
N GLY A 3 0.28 -20.88 -10.71
CA GLY A 3 0.54 -19.56 -10.12
C GLY A 3 0.33 -18.39 -11.09
N VAL A 4 0.74 -18.55 -12.36
CA VAL A 4 0.51 -17.53 -13.40
C VAL A 4 -0.97 -17.35 -13.68
N ALA A 5 -1.73 -18.45 -13.76
CA ALA A 5 -3.17 -18.38 -13.97
C ALA A 5 -3.88 -17.65 -12.82
N VAL A 6 -3.49 -17.92 -11.57
CA VAL A 6 -4.03 -17.21 -10.40
C VAL A 6 -3.75 -15.71 -10.48
N LEU A 7 -2.51 -15.30 -10.75
CA LEU A 7 -2.16 -13.87 -10.90
C LEU A 7 -2.94 -13.20 -12.02
N THR A 8 -3.10 -13.87 -13.16
CA THR A 8 -3.86 -13.32 -14.29
C THR A 8 -5.33 -13.15 -13.92
N ILE A 9 -5.96 -14.17 -13.33
CA ILE A 9 -7.37 -14.12 -12.97
C ILE A 9 -7.62 -13.06 -11.89
N THR A 10 -6.83 -13.04 -10.81
CA THR A 10 -6.97 -12.04 -9.76
C THR A 10 -6.70 -10.63 -10.27
N GLY A 11 -5.71 -10.46 -11.17
CA GLY A 11 -5.43 -9.18 -11.81
C GLY A 11 -6.60 -8.66 -12.64
N VAL A 12 -7.21 -9.52 -13.47
CA VAL A 12 -8.41 -9.15 -14.26
C VAL A 12 -9.58 -8.79 -13.33
N LEU A 13 -9.83 -9.60 -12.30
CA LEU A 13 -10.89 -9.32 -11.32
C LEU A 13 -10.65 -8.00 -10.58
N SER A 14 -9.41 -7.71 -10.17
CA SER A 14 -9.05 -6.44 -9.53
C SER A 14 -9.30 -5.25 -10.47
N GLN A 15 -9.01 -5.37 -11.77
CA GLN A 15 -9.31 -4.32 -12.74
C GLN A 15 -10.82 -4.10 -12.92
N LEU A 16 -11.61 -5.16 -12.93
CA LEU A 16 -13.07 -5.06 -13.00
C LEU A 16 -13.64 -4.37 -11.76
N VAL A 17 -13.17 -4.75 -10.57
CA VAL A 17 -13.56 -4.09 -9.31
C VAL A 17 -13.17 -2.61 -9.34
N GLY A 18 -11.95 -2.29 -9.78
CA GLY A 18 -11.48 -0.91 -9.94
C GLY A 18 -12.32 -0.09 -10.92
N PHE A 19 -12.78 -0.71 -12.00
CA PHE A 19 -13.67 -0.06 -12.97
C PHE A 19 -15.04 0.26 -12.34
N VAL A 20 -15.66 -0.71 -11.66
CA VAL A 20 -16.95 -0.51 -10.96
C VAL A 20 -16.79 0.56 -9.86
N TYR A 21 -15.68 0.53 -9.11
CA TYR A 21 -15.36 1.56 -8.12
C TYR A 21 -15.33 2.96 -8.72
N ARG A 22 -14.67 3.16 -9.87
CA ARG A 22 -14.61 4.47 -10.55
C ARG A 22 -15.99 4.96 -10.96
N ILE A 23 -16.85 4.07 -11.47
CA ILE A 23 -18.24 4.42 -11.78
C ILE A 23 -18.98 4.87 -10.52
N GLY A 24 -18.87 4.11 -9.44
CA GLY A 24 -19.48 4.47 -8.14
C GLY A 24 -18.98 5.82 -7.63
N LEU A 25 -17.65 6.03 -7.70
CA LEU A 25 -17.01 7.27 -7.27
C LEU A 25 -17.51 8.48 -8.09
N THR A 26 -17.58 8.35 -9.42
CA THR A 26 -18.10 9.41 -10.29
C THR A 26 -19.57 9.75 -10.00
N ARG A 27 -20.38 8.73 -9.70
CA ARG A 27 -21.80 8.93 -9.38
C ARG A 27 -22.04 9.58 -8.01
N LEU A 28 -21.21 9.26 -7.02
CA LEU A 28 -21.36 9.79 -5.64
C LEU A 28 -20.66 11.12 -5.45
N ALA A 29 -19.44 11.25 -5.94
CA ALA A 29 -18.61 12.43 -5.73
C ALA A 29 -18.66 13.43 -6.88
N GLY A 30 -19.01 13.00 -8.09
CA GLY A 30 -18.99 13.84 -9.28
C GLY A 30 -17.64 13.87 -9.98
N ALA A 31 -17.64 14.39 -11.21
CA ALA A 31 -16.46 14.42 -12.08
C ALA A 31 -15.36 15.38 -11.55
N GLU A 32 -15.75 16.46 -10.89
CA GLU A 32 -14.84 17.46 -10.32
C GLU A 32 -13.98 16.85 -9.20
N ILE A 33 -14.59 16.18 -8.24
CA ILE A 33 -13.89 15.55 -7.12
C ILE A 33 -13.01 14.40 -7.61
N LEU A 34 -13.50 13.63 -8.60
CA LEU A 34 -12.69 12.61 -9.24
C LEU A 34 -11.45 13.20 -9.91
N GLY A 35 -11.58 14.36 -10.58
CA GLY A 35 -10.46 15.10 -11.17
C GLY A 35 -9.42 15.51 -10.14
N LEU A 36 -9.84 16.10 -9.03
CA LEU A 36 -8.95 16.48 -7.92
C LEU A 36 -8.23 15.26 -7.31
N TYR A 37 -8.94 14.17 -7.11
CA TYR A 37 -8.35 12.92 -6.63
C TYR A 37 -7.30 12.38 -7.61
N GLN A 38 -7.55 12.45 -8.91
CA GLN A 38 -6.58 12.01 -9.93
C GLN A 38 -5.33 12.88 -10.01
N LEU A 39 -5.36 14.15 -9.56
CA LEU A 39 -4.17 14.98 -9.44
C LEU A 39 -3.24 14.49 -8.31
N ILE A 40 -3.80 13.91 -7.24
CA ILE A 40 -3.05 13.42 -6.08
C ILE A 40 -2.37 12.07 -6.38
N LEU A 41 -2.97 11.21 -7.18
CA LEU A 41 -2.46 9.86 -7.46
C LEU A 41 -1.04 9.80 -8.04
N PRO A 42 -0.62 10.67 -8.98
CA PRO A 42 0.75 10.71 -9.46
C PRO A 42 1.76 11.03 -8.35
N VAL A 43 1.44 11.96 -7.46
CA VAL A 43 2.30 12.29 -6.31
C VAL A 43 2.48 11.06 -5.43
N TYR A 44 1.38 10.36 -5.12
CA TYR A 44 1.41 9.11 -4.37
C TYR A 44 2.28 8.05 -5.04
N SER A 45 2.11 7.82 -6.34
CA SER A 45 2.85 6.77 -7.06
C SER A 45 4.35 7.08 -7.16
N VAL A 46 4.74 8.34 -7.34
CA VAL A 46 6.15 8.78 -7.34
C VAL A 46 6.78 8.57 -5.96
N LEU A 47 6.11 9.02 -4.89
CA LEU A 47 6.62 8.86 -3.53
C LEU A 47 6.75 7.38 -3.15
N LEU A 48 5.77 6.56 -3.49
CA LEU A 48 5.82 5.13 -3.24
C LEU A 48 6.95 4.46 -4.02
N SER A 49 7.15 4.83 -5.28
CA SER A 49 8.24 4.31 -6.11
C SER A 49 9.62 4.66 -5.54
N LEU A 50 9.83 5.91 -5.14
CA LEU A 50 11.09 6.37 -4.57
C LEU A 50 11.44 5.66 -3.26
N THR A 51 10.43 5.32 -2.46
CA THR A 51 10.64 4.78 -1.11
C THR A 51 10.62 3.25 -1.04
N SER A 52 9.91 2.57 -1.95
CA SER A 52 9.63 1.14 -1.79
C SER A 52 10.16 0.21 -2.89
N VAL A 53 10.30 0.67 -4.15
CA VAL A 53 10.59 -0.23 -5.29
C VAL A 53 11.89 -1.02 -5.12
N GLY A 54 12.99 -0.36 -4.73
CA GLY A 54 14.27 -1.04 -4.48
C GLY A 54 14.20 -2.03 -3.32
N LEU A 55 13.48 -1.66 -2.27
CA LEU A 55 13.33 -2.51 -1.08
C LEU A 55 12.45 -3.73 -1.34
N THR A 56 11.38 -3.59 -2.09
CA THR A 56 10.50 -4.71 -2.44
C THR A 56 11.24 -5.77 -3.26
N THR A 57 12.07 -5.33 -4.22
CA THR A 57 12.93 -6.22 -5.00
C THR A 57 13.95 -6.93 -4.10
N ALA A 58 14.62 -6.19 -3.20
CA ALA A 58 15.58 -6.75 -2.26
C ALA A 58 14.93 -7.78 -1.31
N VAL A 59 13.75 -7.47 -0.76
CA VAL A 59 12.99 -8.40 0.09
C VAL A 59 12.64 -9.67 -0.65
N SER A 60 12.17 -9.58 -1.89
CA SER A 60 11.82 -10.74 -2.71
C SER A 60 13.04 -11.64 -2.95
N ASN A 61 14.17 -11.05 -3.39
CA ASN A 61 15.39 -11.80 -3.71
C ASN A 61 16.03 -12.42 -2.46
N LEU A 62 16.19 -11.66 -1.38
CA LEU A 62 16.78 -12.17 -0.14
C LEU A 62 15.91 -13.22 0.53
N SER A 63 14.57 -13.05 0.51
CA SER A 63 13.65 -14.04 1.05
C SER A 63 13.73 -15.36 0.31
N SER A 64 13.82 -15.31 -1.03
CA SER A 64 14.00 -16.48 -1.89
C SER A 64 15.30 -17.19 -1.59
N TRP A 65 16.40 -16.45 -1.45
CA TRP A 65 17.72 -17.02 -1.16
C TRP A 65 17.80 -17.69 0.22
N TYR A 66 17.35 -16.97 1.28
CA TYR A 66 17.35 -17.55 2.64
C TYR A 66 16.35 -18.70 2.79
N GLN A 67 15.27 -18.69 2.02
CA GLN A 67 14.34 -19.84 1.93
C GLN A 67 15.06 -21.09 1.37
N ALA A 68 15.84 -20.93 0.30
CA ALA A 68 16.62 -22.01 -0.29
C ALA A 68 17.67 -22.58 0.68
N LEU A 69 18.22 -21.73 1.56
CA LEU A 69 19.15 -22.13 2.62
C LEU A 69 18.47 -22.69 3.88
N GLY A 70 17.13 -22.68 3.96
CA GLY A 70 16.36 -23.12 5.13
C GLY A 70 16.47 -22.18 6.35
N ASN A 71 17.03 -20.98 6.19
CA ASN A 71 17.26 -20.04 7.29
C ASN A 71 16.07 -19.09 7.52
N GLN A 72 15.07 -19.56 8.26
CA GLN A 72 13.87 -18.76 8.58
C GLN A 72 14.19 -17.51 9.42
N ARG A 73 15.20 -17.57 10.29
CA ARG A 73 15.59 -16.42 11.11
C ARG A 73 16.07 -15.25 10.28
N ALA A 74 16.89 -15.53 9.26
CA ALA A 74 17.36 -14.50 8.33
C ALA A 74 16.20 -13.83 7.59
N ILE A 75 15.15 -14.56 7.23
CA ILE A 75 13.95 -14.00 6.59
C ILE A 75 13.24 -12.99 7.51
N TYR A 76 13.10 -13.29 8.81
CA TYR A 76 12.56 -12.33 9.78
C TYR A 76 13.42 -11.08 9.90
N GLN A 77 14.75 -11.24 9.88
CA GLN A 77 15.68 -10.11 9.96
C GLN A 77 15.61 -9.24 8.70
N VAL A 78 15.56 -9.84 7.50
CA VAL A 78 15.37 -9.13 6.24
C VAL A 78 14.10 -8.28 6.28
N ARG A 79 12.97 -8.86 6.72
CA ARG A 79 11.72 -8.09 6.88
C ARG A 79 11.90 -6.92 7.84
N GLY A 80 12.47 -7.16 9.02
CA GLY A 80 12.65 -6.12 10.04
C GLY A 80 13.56 -4.98 9.58
N GLN A 81 14.65 -5.31 8.89
CA GLN A 81 15.57 -4.32 8.33
C GLN A 81 14.94 -3.56 7.17
N ALA A 82 14.22 -4.24 6.27
CA ALA A 82 13.54 -3.60 5.15
C ALA A 82 12.49 -2.59 5.61
N VAL A 83 11.69 -2.93 6.64
CA VAL A 83 10.72 -1.99 7.21
C VAL A 83 11.41 -0.78 7.84
N LYS A 84 12.48 -0.99 8.62
CA LYS A 84 13.26 0.13 9.20
C LYS A 84 13.83 1.04 8.12
N LEU A 85 14.44 0.46 7.08
CA LEU A 85 15.03 1.21 5.97
C LEU A 85 13.95 1.94 5.17
N PHE A 86 12.78 1.32 4.98
CA PHE A 86 11.63 1.99 4.35
C PHE A 86 11.21 3.24 5.11
N PHE A 87 11.02 3.15 6.45
CA PHE A 87 10.67 4.33 7.24
C PHE A 87 11.75 5.41 7.19
N LEU A 88 13.03 5.03 7.19
CA LEU A 88 14.14 5.98 7.05
C LEU A 88 14.11 6.69 5.69
N LEU A 89 13.91 5.95 4.61
CA LEU A 89 13.80 6.52 3.26
C LEU A 89 12.53 7.35 3.06
N ALA A 90 11.42 6.96 3.70
CA ALA A 90 10.16 7.67 3.63
C ALA A 90 10.16 8.97 4.45
N LEU A 91 11.02 9.08 5.47
CA LEU A 91 11.06 10.23 6.38
C LEU A 91 11.25 11.55 5.63
N MET A 92 12.23 11.61 4.75
CA MET A 92 12.54 12.83 3.98
C MET A 92 11.39 13.26 3.04
N PRO A 93 10.91 12.41 2.11
CA PRO A 93 9.86 12.83 1.19
C PRO A 93 8.52 13.08 1.90
N CYS A 94 8.20 12.32 2.96
CA CYS A 94 6.99 12.57 3.74
C CYS A 94 7.06 13.89 4.52
N SER A 95 8.19 14.22 5.14
CA SER A 95 8.37 15.49 5.84
C SER A 95 8.33 16.66 4.88
N LEU A 96 8.95 16.55 3.70
CA LEU A 96 8.88 17.59 2.67
C LEU A 96 7.43 17.77 2.18
N LEU A 97 6.71 16.69 1.94
CA LEU A 97 5.31 16.79 1.52
C LEU A 97 4.45 17.47 2.59
N LEU A 98 4.64 17.16 3.88
CA LEU A 98 3.88 17.81 4.95
C LEU A 98 4.22 19.29 5.10
N LEU A 99 5.51 19.65 5.06
CA LEU A 99 5.98 21.03 5.21
C LEU A 99 5.57 21.91 4.03
N PHE A 100 5.58 21.37 2.83
CA PHE A 100 5.30 22.10 1.59
C PHE A 100 3.95 21.70 0.95
N SER A 101 3.03 21.11 1.71
CA SER A 101 1.73 20.66 1.21
C SER A 101 0.91 21.78 0.55
N ASP A 102 0.93 22.99 1.11
CA ASP A 102 0.28 24.17 0.54
C ASP A 102 0.92 24.56 -0.80
N GLY A 103 2.24 24.69 -0.82
CA GLY A 103 2.97 24.99 -2.06
C GLY A 103 2.79 23.89 -3.11
N ALA A 104 2.80 22.63 -2.71
CA ALA A 104 2.58 21.50 -3.63
C ALA A 104 1.16 21.51 -4.20
N SER A 105 0.14 21.81 -3.40
CA SER A 105 -1.23 21.89 -3.88
C SER A 105 -1.44 23.02 -4.88
N VAL A 106 -0.91 24.21 -4.60
CA VAL A 106 -1.11 25.40 -5.43
C VAL A 106 -0.19 25.42 -6.66
N TYR A 107 1.12 25.21 -6.47
CA TYR A 107 2.10 25.39 -7.56
C TYR A 107 2.34 24.11 -8.38
N LEU A 108 2.26 22.92 -7.76
CA LEU A 108 2.51 21.67 -8.46
C LEU A 108 1.22 21.08 -9.04
N LEU A 109 0.13 21.05 -8.28
CA LEU A 109 -1.14 20.46 -8.69
C LEU A 109 -2.11 21.51 -9.27
N GLY A 110 -1.88 22.80 -9.04
CA GLY A 110 -2.71 23.90 -9.56
C GLY A 110 -4.07 24.05 -8.88
N ASP A 111 -4.32 23.37 -7.77
CA ASP A 111 -5.60 23.47 -7.03
C ASP A 111 -5.39 23.28 -5.51
N ALA A 112 -5.60 24.35 -4.75
CA ALA A 112 -5.45 24.36 -3.29
C ALA A 112 -6.34 23.34 -2.57
N ARG A 113 -7.45 22.92 -3.17
CA ARG A 113 -8.39 21.94 -2.58
C ARG A 113 -7.82 20.52 -2.47
N THR A 114 -6.66 20.26 -3.08
CA THR A 114 -5.94 18.98 -2.97
C THR A 114 -5.09 18.87 -1.71
N GLN A 115 -4.88 19.96 -0.96
CA GLN A 115 -3.97 20.01 0.19
C GLN A 115 -4.31 18.97 1.27
N LEU A 116 -5.58 18.89 1.69
CA LEU A 116 -6.01 17.92 2.69
C LEU A 116 -5.74 16.48 2.23
N GLY A 117 -5.99 16.20 0.95
CA GLY A 117 -5.68 14.90 0.34
C GLY A 117 -4.18 14.58 0.38
N LEU A 118 -3.31 15.57 0.08
CA LEU A 118 -1.85 15.39 0.16
C LEU A 118 -1.37 15.09 1.58
N ILE A 119 -1.90 15.77 2.59
CA ILE A 119 -1.55 15.50 3.99
C ILE A 119 -1.96 14.08 4.39
N LEU A 120 -3.17 13.67 4.04
CA LEU A 120 -3.68 12.32 4.34
C LEU A 120 -3.01 11.21 3.52
N LEU A 121 -2.32 11.56 2.43
CA LEU A 121 -1.49 10.61 1.69
C LEU A 121 -0.31 10.05 2.50
N VAL A 122 0.25 10.84 3.44
CA VAL A 122 1.42 10.41 4.20
C VAL A 122 1.16 9.13 4.99
N PRO A 123 0.15 9.04 5.87
CA PRO A 123 -0.16 7.79 6.56
C PRO A 123 -0.54 6.67 5.58
N CYS A 124 -1.25 6.97 4.50
CA CYS A 124 -1.59 5.99 3.48
C CYS A 124 -0.31 5.40 2.84
N LEU A 125 0.65 6.24 2.44
CA LEU A 125 1.92 5.82 1.85
C LEU A 125 2.74 4.93 2.79
N LEU A 126 2.83 5.29 4.08
CA LEU A 126 3.57 4.51 5.07
C LEU A 126 2.95 3.11 5.27
N LEU A 127 1.63 3.02 5.28
CA LEU A 127 0.91 1.75 5.40
C LEU A 127 1.08 0.90 4.13
N THR A 128 0.83 1.46 2.96
CA THR A 128 0.97 0.76 1.67
C THR A 128 2.41 0.28 1.46
N GLY A 129 3.42 1.10 1.80
CA GLY A 129 4.81 0.70 1.66
C GLY A 129 5.17 -0.50 2.54
N THR A 130 4.71 -0.53 3.79
CA THR A 130 4.92 -1.69 4.68
C THR A 130 4.20 -2.93 4.20
N GLU A 131 3.00 -2.78 3.67
CA GLU A 131 2.24 -3.87 3.07
C GLU A 131 2.92 -4.44 1.83
N ASN A 132 3.38 -3.59 0.92
CA ASN A 132 4.08 -4.01 -0.29
C ASN A 132 5.34 -4.82 0.03
N LEU A 133 6.12 -4.42 1.05
CA LEU A 133 7.27 -5.21 1.52
C LEU A 133 6.86 -6.62 1.95
N GLN A 134 5.70 -6.77 2.60
CA GLN A 134 5.20 -8.07 3.03
C GLN A 134 4.66 -8.92 1.87
N LYS A 135 3.97 -8.31 0.91
CA LYS A 135 3.53 -8.99 -0.33
C LYS A 135 4.74 -9.53 -1.11
N HIS A 136 5.80 -8.74 -1.24
CA HIS A 136 7.02 -9.14 -1.94
C HIS A 136 7.80 -10.27 -1.25
N TYR A 137 7.67 -10.40 0.06
CA TYR A 137 8.13 -11.58 0.76
C TYR A 137 7.43 -12.85 0.23
N PHE A 138 6.11 -12.85 0.11
CA PHE A 138 5.37 -14.00 -0.42
C PHE A 138 5.75 -14.32 -1.87
N TYR A 139 5.96 -13.28 -2.70
CA TYR A 139 6.44 -13.47 -4.08
C TYR A 139 7.83 -14.10 -4.11
N GLY A 140 8.76 -13.66 -3.27
CA GLY A 140 10.09 -14.25 -3.14
C GLY A 140 10.07 -15.72 -2.72
N MET A 141 9.10 -16.12 -1.91
CA MET A 141 8.91 -17.51 -1.49
C MET A 141 8.18 -18.38 -2.52
N GLY A 142 7.82 -17.84 -3.68
CA GLY A 142 7.02 -18.54 -4.68
C GLY A 142 5.57 -18.79 -4.25
N ARG A 143 5.14 -18.21 -3.14
CA ARG A 143 3.77 -18.34 -2.61
C ARG A 143 2.88 -17.20 -3.10
N VAL A 144 2.53 -17.25 -4.36
CA VAL A 144 1.79 -16.19 -5.05
C VAL A 144 0.34 -16.10 -4.57
N TYR A 145 -0.25 -17.22 -4.17
CA TYR A 145 -1.67 -17.32 -3.85
C TYR A 145 -2.11 -16.40 -2.70
N PRO A 146 -1.45 -16.37 -1.52
CA PRO A 146 -1.82 -15.47 -0.43
C PRO A 146 -1.77 -14.00 -0.84
N ALA A 147 -0.72 -13.58 -1.55
CA ALA A 147 -0.55 -12.21 -2.01
C ALA A 147 -1.64 -11.79 -3.01
N ALA A 148 -1.95 -12.64 -3.99
CA ALA A 148 -2.96 -12.36 -5.00
C ALA A 148 -4.38 -12.25 -4.42
N VAL A 149 -4.73 -13.14 -3.49
CA VAL A 149 -6.06 -13.12 -2.85
C VAL A 149 -6.21 -11.91 -1.93
N THR A 150 -5.18 -11.57 -1.16
CA THR A 150 -5.24 -10.38 -0.30
C THR A 150 -5.30 -9.09 -1.09
N GLU A 151 -4.62 -9.00 -2.23
CA GLU A 151 -4.68 -7.84 -3.13
C GLU A 151 -6.09 -7.64 -3.71
N LEU A 152 -6.74 -8.72 -4.13
CA LEU A 152 -8.13 -8.65 -4.59
C LEU A 152 -9.09 -8.26 -3.45
N ALA A 153 -8.93 -8.85 -2.27
CA ALA A 153 -9.75 -8.54 -1.09
C ALA A 153 -9.57 -7.06 -0.68
N GLU A 154 -8.34 -6.56 -0.69
CA GLU A 154 -8.02 -5.15 -0.45
C GLU A 154 -8.72 -4.23 -1.44
N GLN A 155 -8.67 -4.53 -2.74
CA GLN A 155 -9.33 -3.72 -3.77
C GLN A 155 -10.85 -3.65 -3.56
N VAL A 156 -11.48 -4.77 -3.20
CA VAL A 156 -12.91 -4.81 -2.86
C VAL A 156 -13.19 -4.00 -1.60
N LEU A 157 -12.41 -4.20 -0.54
CA LEU A 157 -12.57 -3.50 0.73
C LEU A 157 -12.38 -1.98 0.56
N ARG A 158 -11.37 -1.55 -0.18
CA ARG A 158 -11.11 -0.14 -0.50
C ARG A 158 -12.31 0.48 -1.21
N SER A 159 -12.83 -0.22 -2.22
CA SER A 159 -13.99 0.25 -2.97
C SER A 159 -15.21 0.43 -2.08
N LEU A 160 -15.50 -0.55 -1.24
CA LEU A 160 -16.64 -0.51 -0.32
C LEU A 160 -16.48 0.57 0.75
N LEU A 161 -15.29 0.67 1.37
CA LEU A 161 -15.02 1.66 2.42
C LEU A 161 -15.12 3.09 1.91
N VAL A 162 -14.49 3.39 0.78
CA VAL A 162 -14.50 4.74 0.22
C VAL A 162 -15.91 5.16 -0.18
N LEU A 163 -16.64 4.28 -0.89
CA LEU A 163 -18.02 4.59 -1.30
C LEU A 163 -18.95 4.72 -0.09
N ALA A 164 -18.81 3.86 0.92
CA ALA A 164 -19.60 3.94 2.15
C ALA A 164 -19.30 5.20 2.95
N LEU A 165 -18.03 5.62 3.05
CA LEU A 165 -17.65 6.87 3.73
C LEU A 165 -18.18 8.09 3.00
N LEU A 166 -18.06 8.16 1.66
CA LEU A 166 -18.61 9.25 0.87
C LEU A 166 -20.14 9.35 1.03
N TRP A 167 -20.82 8.22 0.98
CA TRP A 167 -22.27 8.19 1.16
C TRP A 167 -22.71 8.62 2.58
N ARG A 168 -21.97 8.16 3.60
CA ARG A 168 -22.34 8.40 5.00
C ARG A 168 -21.98 9.80 5.50
N LEU A 169 -20.83 10.32 5.10
CA LEU A 169 -20.32 11.63 5.52
C LEU A 169 -20.86 12.76 4.67
N ALA A 170 -21.28 12.47 3.42
CA ALA A 170 -21.82 13.42 2.44
C ALA A 170 -21.09 14.79 2.51
N PRO A 171 -19.79 14.85 2.22
CA PRO A 171 -18.97 16.03 2.45
C PRO A 171 -19.46 17.22 1.64
N ASP A 172 -19.59 18.38 2.30
CA ASP A 172 -20.15 19.60 1.73
C ASP A 172 -19.19 20.33 0.77
N THR A 173 -17.88 20.04 0.85
CA THR A 173 -16.85 20.70 0.04
C THR A 173 -16.02 19.68 -0.72
N ALA A 174 -15.50 20.08 -1.89
CA ALA A 174 -14.65 19.23 -2.73
C ALA A 174 -13.37 18.79 -1.98
N GLU A 175 -12.77 19.67 -1.18
CA GLU A 175 -11.61 19.38 -0.34
C GLU A 175 -11.90 18.25 0.67
N LYS A 176 -13.00 18.34 1.40
CA LYS A 176 -13.43 17.30 2.36
C LYS A 176 -13.75 15.98 1.63
N ALA A 177 -14.33 16.05 0.44
CA ALA A 177 -14.63 14.86 -0.34
C ALA A 177 -13.36 14.13 -0.77
N VAL A 178 -12.35 14.85 -1.28
CA VAL A 178 -11.03 14.29 -1.60
C VAL A 178 -10.36 13.73 -0.35
N GLY A 179 -10.38 14.47 0.76
CA GLY A 179 -9.88 14.00 2.06
C GLY A 179 -10.57 12.70 2.51
N THR A 180 -11.89 12.60 2.35
CA THR A 180 -12.66 11.40 2.69
C THR A 180 -12.25 10.20 1.84
N ILE A 181 -11.98 10.39 0.54
CA ILE A 181 -11.49 9.32 -0.34
C ILE A 181 -10.14 8.80 0.15
N VAL A 182 -9.18 9.71 0.40
CA VAL A 182 -7.84 9.33 0.87
C VAL A 182 -7.88 8.72 2.26
N LEU A 183 -8.75 9.21 3.16
CA LEU A 183 -8.99 8.61 4.47
C LEU A 183 -9.52 7.17 4.34
N GLY A 184 -10.48 6.93 3.46
CA GLY A 184 -10.99 5.59 3.18
C GLY A 184 -9.91 4.64 2.66
N MET A 185 -9.02 5.15 1.80
CA MET A 185 -7.82 4.40 1.36
C MET A 185 -6.94 4.06 2.55
N ALA A 186 -6.58 5.04 3.39
CA ALA A 186 -5.70 4.83 4.54
C ALA A 186 -6.29 3.81 5.54
N LEU A 187 -7.59 3.86 5.79
CA LEU A 187 -8.28 2.87 6.64
C LEU A 187 -8.22 1.46 6.05
N CYS A 188 -8.39 1.33 4.74
CA CYS A 188 -8.24 0.06 4.05
C CYS A 188 -6.80 -0.49 4.21
N GLU A 189 -5.79 0.36 4.04
CA GLU A 189 -4.38 -0.01 4.19
C GLU A 189 -4.05 -0.50 5.61
N VAL A 190 -4.68 0.07 6.66
CA VAL A 190 -4.53 -0.44 8.03
C VAL A 190 -4.99 -1.90 8.12
N VAL A 191 -6.17 -2.20 7.59
CA VAL A 191 -6.72 -3.57 7.61
C VAL A 191 -5.84 -4.51 6.79
N SER A 192 -5.39 -4.06 5.62
CA SER A 192 -4.54 -4.84 4.72
C SER A 192 -3.17 -5.13 5.36
N ALA A 193 -2.51 -4.11 5.93
CA ALA A 193 -1.22 -4.28 6.62
C ALA A 193 -1.31 -5.23 7.82
N LEU A 194 -2.41 -5.18 8.58
CA LEU A 194 -2.67 -6.13 9.68
C LEU A 194 -2.87 -7.54 9.15
N THR A 195 -3.68 -7.72 8.11
CA THR A 195 -3.93 -9.01 7.47
C THR A 195 -2.64 -9.63 6.94
N GLN A 196 -1.82 -8.86 6.24
CA GLN A 196 -0.52 -9.31 5.74
C GLN A 196 0.43 -9.68 6.88
N THR A 197 0.42 -8.92 7.98
CA THR A 197 1.25 -9.23 9.16
C THR A 197 0.82 -10.55 9.82
N VAL A 198 -0.47 -10.79 9.93
CA VAL A 198 -1.01 -12.06 10.45
C VAL A 198 -0.64 -13.22 9.54
N LEU A 199 -0.87 -13.08 8.23
CA LEU A 199 -0.50 -14.10 7.24
C LEU A 199 0.99 -14.42 7.29
N PHE A 200 1.84 -13.39 7.36
CA PHE A 200 3.28 -13.59 7.49
C PHE A 200 3.64 -14.45 8.71
N ARG A 201 3.03 -14.18 9.87
CA ARG A 201 3.26 -14.98 11.09
C ARG A 201 2.73 -16.39 10.98
N VAL A 202 1.57 -16.57 10.36
CA VAL A 202 0.96 -17.90 10.16
C VAL A 202 1.83 -18.77 9.24
N TYR A 203 2.34 -18.20 8.16
CA TYR A 203 3.13 -18.95 7.18
C TYR A 203 4.57 -19.23 7.60
N LEU A 204 5.18 -18.34 8.39
CA LEU A 204 6.57 -18.49 8.84
C LEU A 204 6.69 -19.13 10.24
N GLY A 205 5.59 -19.13 11.01
CA GLY A 205 5.59 -19.56 12.43
C GLY A 205 6.12 -18.47 13.37
N PRO A 206 6.03 -18.68 14.69
CA PRO A 206 6.51 -17.71 15.69
C PRO A 206 8.04 -17.63 15.71
N PRO A 207 8.63 -16.44 15.95
CA PRO A 207 10.07 -16.26 16.01
C PRO A 207 10.74 -16.93 17.24
N ALA A 208 9.96 -17.48 18.15
CA ALA A 208 10.41 -17.98 19.46
C ALA A 208 11.27 -19.26 19.44
N GLY A 209 11.40 -19.94 18.28
CA GLY A 209 12.25 -21.13 18.14
C GLY A 209 13.70 -20.85 17.68
N LEU A 210 14.07 -19.61 17.48
CA LEU A 210 15.29 -19.20 16.78
C LEU A 210 16.39 -18.70 17.74
N SER A 211 16.62 -19.42 18.81
CA SER A 211 17.74 -19.17 19.72
C SER A 211 19.04 -19.69 19.09
N GLY A 212 19.98 -18.82 18.78
CA GLY A 212 21.39 -19.17 18.84
C GLY A 212 22.33 -18.87 17.69
N GLU A 213 21.93 -18.51 16.48
CA GLU A 213 22.93 -18.29 15.43
C GLU A 213 22.93 -16.85 14.91
N LYS A 214 24.00 -16.11 15.23
CA LYS A 214 24.27 -14.79 14.65
C LYS A 214 24.67 -14.96 13.19
N LEU A 215 24.08 -14.15 12.29
CA LEU A 215 24.59 -14.00 10.95
C LEU A 215 26.04 -13.51 11.05
N THR A 216 27.00 -14.33 10.63
CA THR A 216 28.32 -13.84 10.21
C THR A 216 28.18 -13.19 8.86
N PRO A 217 28.89 -12.07 8.60
CA PRO A 217 28.79 -11.30 7.37
C PRO A 217 29.21 -12.08 6.14
#